data_10b5624639b533d5ba54e325638e59f5
#
_entry.id   10b5624639b533d5ba54e325638e59f5
#
_cell.length_a   1.000
_cell.length_b   1.000
_cell.length_c   1.000
_cell.angle_alpha   90.00
_cell.angle_beta   90.00
_cell.angle_gamma   90.00
#
_symmetry.space_group_name_H-M   'P 1'
#
loop_
_entity.id
_entity.type
_entity.pdbx_description
1 polymer ?
#
loop_
_entity_poly.entity_id
_entity_poly.type
_entity_poly.pdbx_seq_one_letter_code
_entity_poly.pdbx_strand_id
1 'polypeptide(L)'
;MNKKIILLFIINTFVSMGYSIIAPLFPVLGRKISLSENVLGWIISLYSLADFIITPFTLQLIFIFGRKHLFYLTNITLAIVIFIYGLLIFVNNYYIFLLISFTLRLIHGLSGGIVSTLIYSLGVSLSSAEEIVTTLGYLEIAWSLGVSIGPVLASFLYHFGGFSLPFYTIGALFLIEIYYIHILNISDEISSETPNFFQFFNLEMFTNFVPTLIFQIAQTYYFPSLTYHLTDKWNLSIEASSLFFMIGMAAYLIILQILKKILGNFGLILTIFLGQIVIIFGAPFVYPLEFLPQSILTIIFGLALLGSSGAFTCVAVIIQYGKIAKKIKPSLDDSTSNDIASAVFNLGINVGDFIGPVYGGIVSSNFGFKYSNIYMGVIAFISSIYFYLYYRQSMNEVIKDIFVNGFSKIRYSLEDEKKCERIDIKASRSRKSSISKKGDEEIKKNDFNIQLNEAIAN
;
A
#
# COMPACT_ATOMS: atom_id res chain seq x y z
N MET A 1 -9.12 11.61 -18.87
CA MET A 1 -7.85 10.96 -18.43
C MET A 1 -6.84 11.00 -19.57
N ASN A 2 -5.66 11.48 -19.34
CA ASN A 2 -4.59 11.55 -20.35
C ASN A 2 -4.24 10.13 -20.84
N LYS A 3 -4.02 9.96 -22.17
CA LYS A 3 -3.64 8.65 -22.76
C LYS A 3 -2.42 8.02 -22.10
N LYS A 4 -1.44 8.83 -21.67
CA LYS A 4 -0.24 8.36 -20.96
C LYS A 4 -0.58 7.79 -19.57
N ILE A 5 -1.54 8.38 -18.85
CA ILE A 5 -1.99 7.88 -17.55
C ILE A 5 -2.73 6.53 -17.71
N ILE A 6 -3.48 6.35 -18.81
CA ILE A 6 -4.11 5.05 -19.13
C ILE A 6 -3.03 3.97 -19.34
N LEU A 7 -1.97 4.29 -20.06
CA LEU A 7 -0.86 3.35 -20.27
C LEU A 7 -0.17 2.99 -18.95
N LEU A 8 0.09 3.96 -18.07
CA LEU A 8 0.63 3.69 -16.73
C LEU A 8 -0.31 2.82 -15.88
N PHE A 9 -1.61 3.04 -15.99
CA PHE A 9 -2.63 2.21 -15.34
C PHE A 9 -2.53 0.74 -15.79
N ILE A 10 -2.43 0.49 -17.10
CA ILE A 10 -2.31 -0.86 -17.67
C ILE A 10 -1.00 -1.52 -17.20
N ILE A 11 0.11 -0.81 -17.29
CA ILE A 11 1.43 -1.30 -16.86
C ILE A 11 1.38 -1.67 -15.36
N ASN A 12 0.86 -0.78 -14.50
CA ASN A 12 0.76 -1.04 -13.07
C ASN A 12 -0.13 -2.26 -12.74
N THR A 13 -1.20 -2.47 -13.53
CA THR A 13 -2.05 -3.65 -13.41
C THR A 13 -1.28 -4.93 -13.74
N PHE A 14 -0.48 -4.96 -14.81
CA PHE A 14 0.28 -6.15 -15.18
C PHE A 14 1.41 -6.44 -14.19
N VAL A 15 2.12 -5.41 -13.69
CA VAL A 15 3.15 -5.56 -12.66
C VAL A 15 2.58 -6.19 -11.40
N SER A 16 1.43 -5.71 -10.94
CA SER A 16 0.75 -6.26 -9.75
C SER A 16 0.16 -7.66 -9.96
N MET A 17 -0.26 -8.01 -11.19
CA MET A 17 -0.62 -9.39 -11.53
C MET A 17 0.60 -10.31 -11.40
N GLY A 18 1.78 -9.91 -11.90
CA GLY A 18 3.03 -10.66 -11.76
C GLY A 18 3.41 -10.92 -10.31
N TYR A 19 3.20 -9.94 -9.42
CA TYR A 19 3.38 -10.09 -7.98
C TYR A 19 2.45 -11.15 -7.40
N SER A 20 1.15 -11.09 -7.71
CA SER A 20 0.09 -11.83 -7.02
C SER A 20 -0.07 -13.29 -7.46
N ILE A 21 0.31 -13.67 -8.70
CA ILE A 21 0.15 -15.06 -9.19
C ILE A 21 1.00 -16.07 -8.42
N ILE A 22 2.05 -15.64 -7.73
CA ILE A 22 2.97 -16.52 -7.01
C ILE A 22 2.31 -17.12 -5.77
N ALA A 23 1.50 -16.35 -5.05
CA ALA A 23 0.88 -16.78 -3.80
C ALA A 23 0.05 -18.09 -3.94
N PRO A 24 -0.85 -18.25 -4.92
CA PRO A 24 -1.60 -19.49 -5.08
C PRO A 24 -0.80 -20.61 -5.74
N LEU A 25 0.15 -20.33 -6.63
CA LEU A 25 0.82 -21.35 -7.44
C LEU A 25 2.11 -21.90 -6.81
N PHE A 26 2.85 -21.10 -6.06
CA PHE A 26 4.12 -21.53 -5.47
C PHE A 26 3.97 -22.65 -4.43
N PRO A 27 2.95 -22.66 -3.55
CA PRO A 27 2.69 -23.78 -2.66
C PRO A 27 2.48 -25.11 -3.41
N VAL A 28 1.84 -25.08 -4.60
CA VAL A 28 1.62 -26.27 -5.43
C VAL A 28 2.95 -26.90 -5.84
N LEU A 29 3.88 -26.08 -6.31
CA LEU A 29 5.21 -26.54 -6.70
C LEU A 29 6.06 -26.95 -5.49
N GLY A 30 5.93 -26.21 -4.39
CA GLY A 30 6.57 -26.52 -3.11
C GLY A 30 6.20 -27.89 -2.58
N ARG A 31 4.96 -28.33 -2.76
CA ARG A 31 4.48 -29.66 -2.38
C ARG A 31 5.21 -30.76 -3.14
N LYS A 32 5.49 -30.57 -4.46
CA LYS A 32 6.20 -31.54 -5.30
C LYS A 32 7.61 -31.87 -4.76
N ILE A 33 8.26 -30.90 -4.13
CA ILE A 33 9.62 -31.03 -3.59
C ILE A 33 9.67 -30.98 -2.06
N SER A 34 8.53 -31.15 -1.40
CA SER A 34 8.38 -31.21 0.08
C SER A 34 8.91 -29.97 0.80
N LEU A 35 8.65 -28.77 0.25
CA LEU A 35 8.96 -27.51 0.94
C LEU A 35 8.04 -27.31 2.16
N SER A 36 8.63 -26.88 3.27
CA SER A 36 7.87 -26.43 4.43
C SER A 36 7.22 -25.05 4.17
N GLU A 37 6.10 -24.79 4.86
CA GLU A 37 5.41 -23.49 4.81
C GLU A 37 6.32 -22.34 5.26
N ASN A 38 7.24 -22.60 6.19
CA ASN A 38 8.27 -21.64 6.62
C ASN A 38 9.13 -21.20 5.44
N VAL A 39 9.68 -22.14 4.65
CA VAL A 39 10.51 -21.82 3.47
C VAL A 39 9.70 -21.08 2.43
N LEU A 40 8.45 -21.47 2.20
CA LEU A 40 7.54 -20.75 1.31
C LEU A 40 7.29 -19.31 1.77
N GLY A 41 7.11 -19.11 3.08
CA GLY A 41 6.95 -17.78 3.66
C GLY A 41 8.13 -16.87 3.35
N TRP A 42 9.36 -17.39 3.55
CA TRP A 42 10.58 -16.64 3.21
C TRP A 42 10.69 -16.33 1.71
N ILE A 43 10.41 -17.31 0.83
CA ILE A 43 10.45 -17.09 -0.62
C ILE A 43 9.43 -16.00 -1.02
N ILE A 44 8.19 -16.06 -0.52
CA ILE A 44 7.15 -15.10 -0.86
C ILE A 44 7.53 -13.70 -0.38
N SER A 45 8.03 -13.57 0.85
CA SER A 45 8.36 -12.30 1.49
C SER A 45 9.54 -11.57 0.86
N LEU A 46 10.46 -12.30 0.25
CA LEU A 46 11.71 -11.73 -0.25
C LEU A 46 11.50 -10.68 -1.34
N TYR A 47 10.40 -10.75 -2.07
CA TYR A 47 9.99 -9.71 -3.01
C TYR A 47 9.85 -8.35 -2.31
N SER A 48 9.03 -8.30 -1.26
CA SER A 48 8.72 -7.05 -0.56
C SER A 48 9.93 -6.50 0.21
N LEU A 49 10.80 -7.38 0.70
CA LEU A 49 12.08 -6.96 1.27
C LEU A 49 12.98 -6.31 0.21
N ALA A 50 13.08 -6.92 -0.95
CA ALA A 50 13.91 -6.40 -2.05
C ALA A 50 13.35 -5.08 -2.59
N ASP A 51 12.03 -4.97 -2.75
CA ASP A 51 11.31 -3.75 -3.12
C ASP A 51 11.58 -2.63 -2.11
N PHE A 52 11.40 -2.91 -0.82
CA PHE A 52 11.69 -1.97 0.25
C PHE A 52 13.14 -1.45 0.22
N ILE A 53 14.10 -2.35 0.03
CA ILE A 53 15.52 -1.98 0.00
C ILE A 53 15.85 -1.11 -1.22
N ILE A 54 15.32 -1.42 -2.40
CA ILE A 54 15.70 -0.72 -3.64
C ILE A 54 15.01 0.63 -3.79
N THR A 55 13.81 0.79 -3.24
CA THR A 55 12.99 2.01 -3.41
C THR A 55 13.74 3.31 -3.10
N PRO A 56 14.50 3.45 -1.98
CA PRO A 56 15.28 4.66 -1.70
C PRO A 56 16.40 4.93 -2.70
N PHE A 57 16.94 3.87 -3.32
CA PHE A 57 18.04 3.98 -4.29
C PHE A 57 17.55 4.20 -5.72
N THR A 58 16.26 4.04 -5.99
CA THR A 58 15.70 4.16 -7.34
C THR A 58 15.96 5.53 -7.95
N LEU A 59 15.91 6.62 -7.15
CA LEU A 59 16.22 7.96 -7.64
C LEU A 59 17.68 8.09 -8.11
N GLN A 60 18.61 7.45 -7.42
CA GLN A 60 20.02 7.41 -7.80
C GLN A 60 20.21 6.62 -9.10
N LEU A 61 19.50 5.49 -9.25
CA LEU A 61 19.51 4.70 -10.47
C LEU A 61 18.91 5.46 -11.65
N ILE A 62 17.84 6.23 -11.44
CA ILE A 62 17.25 7.13 -12.45
C ILE A 62 18.28 8.17 -12.89
N PHE A 63 19.05 8.73 -11.97
CA PHE A 63 20.10 9.70 -12.28
C PHE A 63 21.22 9.08 -13.15
N ILE A 64 21.60 7.83 -12.85
CA ILE A 64 22.71 7.14 -13.55
C ILE A 64 22.29 6.65 -14.94
N PHE A 65 21.12 5.99 -15.03
CA PHE A 65 20.67 5.26 -16.22
C PHE A 65 19.64 6.03 -17.07
N GLY A 66 19.03 7.09 -16.53
CA GLY A 66 17.86 7.75 -17.10
C GLY A 66 16.57 6.95 -16.88
N ARG A 67 15.43 7.66 -16.79
CA ARG A 67 14.10 7.06 -16.51
C ARG A 67 13.70 6.05 -17.57
N LYS A 68 13.89 6.40 -18.85
CA LYS A 68 13.48 5.58 -19.99
C LYS A 68 14.24 4.28 -20.04
N HIS A 69 15.57 4.32 -19.98
CA HIS A 69 16.41 3.11 -20.04
C HIS A 69 16.19 2.21 -18.84
N LEU A 70 16.05 2.79 -17.64
CA LEU A 70 15.78 2.04 -16.42
C LEU A 70 14.42 1.33 -16.48
N PHE A 71 13.39 1.97 -17.04
CA PHE A 71 12.08 1.37 -17.21
C PHE A 71 12.11 0.18 -18.18
N TYR A 72 12.81 0.30 -19.31
CA TYR A 72 13.02 -0.82 -20.23
C TYR A 72 13.77 -1.98 -19.58
N LEU A 73 14.89 -1.68 -18.93
CA LEU A 73 15.75 -2.68 -18.31
C LEU A 73 14.97 -3.50 -17.27
N THR A 74 14.23 -2.82 -16.39
CA THR A 74 13.48 -3.47 -15.33
C THR A 74 12.31 -4.29 -15.86
N ASN A 75 11.57 -3.83 -16.88
CA ASN A 75 10.49 -4.63 -17.49
C ASN A 75 11.01 -5.85 -18.24
N ILE A 76 12.14 -5.73 -18.96
CA ILE A 76 12.78 -6.89 -19.57
C ILE A 76 13.21 -7.90 -18.49
N THR A 77 13.76 -7.41 -17.39
CA THR A 77 14.16 -8.27 -16.27
C THR A 77 12.94 -8.96 -15.65
N LEU A 78 11.83 -8.25 -15.43
CA LEU A 78 10.58 -8.83 -14.95
C LEU A 78 10.06 -9.92 -15.89
N ALA A 79 10.04 -9.68 -17.21
CA ALA A 79 9.63 -10.68 -18.19
C ALA A 79 10.48 -11.95 -18.09
N ILE A 80 11.82 -11.82 -18.07
CA ILE A 80 12.75 -12.95 -17.96
C ILE A 80 12.52 -13.72 -16.65
N VAL A 81 12.43 -13.01 -15.53
CA VAL A 81 12.24 -13.62 -14.21
C VAL A 81 10.93 -14.41 -14.16
N ILE A 82 9.85 -13.84 -14.66
CA ILE A 82 8.54 -14.50 -14.68
C ILE A 82 8.56 -15.73 -15.62
N PHE A 83 9.21 -15.65 -16.78
CA PHE A 83 9.39 -16.84 -17.63
C PHE A 83 10.17 -17.95 -16.93
N ILE A 84 11.24 -17.62 -16.21
CA ILE A 84 12.05 -18.61 -15.48
C ILE A 84 11.22 -19.24 -14.34
N TYR A 85 10.29 -18.52 -13.68
CA TYR A 85 9.37 -19.14 -12.72
C TYR A 85 8.56 -20.26 -13.34
N GLY A 86 8.09 -20.12 -14.58
CA GLY A 86 7.37 -21.16 -15.29
C GLY A 86 8.23 -22.42 -15.55
N LEU A 87 9.56 -22.27 -15.62
CA LEU A 87 10.50 -23.39 -15.79
C LEU A 87 10.83 -24.12 -14.48
N LEU A 88 10.50 -23.57 -13.31
CA LEU A 88 10.79 -24.21 -12.02
C LEU A 88 10.14 -25.58 -11.86
N ILE A 89 9.08 -25.89 -12.59
CA ILE A 89 8.42 -27.21 -12.59
C ILE A 89 9.37 -28.34 -12.97
N PHE A 90 10.43 -28.06 -13.76
CA PHE A 90 11.43 -29.03 -14.20
C PHE A 90 12.57 -29.21 -13.21
N VAL A 91 12.65 -28.39 -12.16
CA VAL A 91 13.69 -28.46 -11.14
C VAL A 91 13.25 -29.41 -10.03
N ASN A 92 13.85 -30.58 -9.96
CA ASN A 92 13.52 -31.62 -8.96
C ASN A 92 14.48 -31.61 -7.75
N ASN A 93 15.65 -30.97 -7.86
CA ASN A 93 16.60 -30.90 -6.76
C ASN A 93 16.21 -29.80 -5.78
N TYR A 94 16.04 -30.14 -4.51
CA TYR A 94 15.60 -29.24 -3.44
C TYR A 94 16.49 -27.99 -3.32
N TYR A 95 17.81 -28.17 -3.25
CA TYR A 95 18.74 -27.03 -3.04
C TYR A 95 18.84 -26.11 -4.26
N ILE A 96 18.82 -26.70 -5.47
CA ILE A 96 18.82 -25.93 -6.72
C ILE A 96 17.51 -25.13 -6.82
N PHE A 97 16.39 -25.76 -6.49
CA PHE A 97 15.10 -25.08 -6.47
C PHE A 97 15.09 -23.88 -5.51
N LEU A 98 15.60 -24.08 -4.28
CA LEU A 98 15.71 -22.99 -3.31
C LEU A 98 16.57 -21.85 -3.83
N LEU A 99 17.78 -22.17 -4.30
CA LEU A 99 18.72 -21.17 -4.82
C LEU A 99 18.08 -20.31 -5.91
N ILE A 100 17.46 -20.98 -6.91
CA ILE A 100 16.82 -20.28 -8.02
C ILE A 100 15.62 -19.47 -7.53
N SER A 101 14.76 -20.03 -6.69
CA SER A 101 13.56 -19.34 -6.19
C SER A 101 13.90 -18.09 -5.37
N PHE A 102 14.88 -18.16 -4.47
CA PHE A 102 15.35 -17.01 -3.70
C PHE A 102 15.96 -15.94 -4.60
N THR A 103 16.81 -16.35 -5.56
CA THR A 103 17.44 -15.42 -6.50
C THR A 103 16.41 -14.72 -7.40
N LEU A 104 15.46 -15.48 -7.96
CA LEU A 104 14.39 -14.91 -8.77
C LEU A 104 13.52 -13.96 -7.97
N ARG A 105 13.22 -14.28 -6.72
CA ARG A 105 12.38 -13.45 -5.87
C ARG A 105 13.05 -12.13 -5.51
N LEU A 106 14.37 -12.16 -5.24
CA LEU A 106 15.17 -10.95 -5.06
C LEU A 106 15.16 -10.06 -6.31
N ILE A 107 15.48 -10.64 -7.48
CA ILE A 107 15.52 -9.89 -8.74
C ILE A 107 14.12 -9.34 -9.09
N HIS A 108 13.07 -10.14 -8.85
CA HIS A 108 11.68 -9.73 -9.07
C HIS A 108 11.33 -8.51 -8.19
N GLY A 109 11.65 -8.55 -6.90
CA GLY A 109 11.38 -7.45 -5.97
C GLY A 109 12.19 -6.20 -6.26
N LEU A 110 13.49 -6.33 -6.57
CA LEU A 110 14.32 -5.19 -6.98
C LEU A 110 13.77 -4.51 -8.24
N SER A 111 13.40 -5.30 -9.26
CA SER A 111 12.85 -4.76 -10.51
C SER A 111 11.45 -4.19 -10.30
N GLY A 112 10.62 -4.85 -9.50
CA GLY A 112 9.26 -4.40 -9.16
C GLY A 112 9.25 -3.06 -8.43
N GLY A 113 10.12 -2.87 -7.41
CA GLY A 113 10.25 -1.62 -6.66
C GLY A 113 10.71 -0.45 -7.54
N ILE A 114 11.65 -0.70 -8.46
CA ILE A 114 12.08 0.32 -9.42
C ILE A 114 10.92 0.70 -10.35
N VAL A 115 10.22 -0.30 -10.93
CA VAL A 115 9.09 -0.06 -11.84
C VAL A 115 7.96 0.67 -11.14
N SER A 116 7.58 0.26 -9.93
CA SER A 116 6.57 0.94 -9.12
C SER A 116 6.93 2.40 -8.88
N THR A 117 8.16 2.68 -8.43
CA THR A 117 8.64 4.04 -8.23
C THR A 117 8.58 4.88 -9.52
N LEU A 118 8.97 4.31 -10.67
CA LEU A 118 8.90 4.98 -11.96
C LEU A 118 7.46 5.28 -12.38
N ILE A 119 6.52 4.34 -12.19
CA ILE A 119 5.10 4.52 -12.53
C ILE A 119 4.50 5.68 -11.73
N TYR A 120 4.69 5.69 -10.40
CA TYR A 120 4.16 6.75 -9.55
C TYR A 120 4.81 8.11 -9.83
N SER A 121 6.14 8.15 -10.00
CA SER A 121 6.88 9.37 -10.37
C SER A 121 6.42 9.94 -11.72
N LEU A 122 6.23 9.09 -12.73
CA LEU A 122 5.69 9.49 -14.04
C LEU A 122 4.23 9.93 -13.94
N GLY A 123 3.42 9.25 -13.13
CA GLY A 123 2.05 9.66 -12.85
C GLY A 123 1.96 11.08 -12.32
N VAL A 124 2.81 11.43 -11.37
CA VAL A 124 2.91 12.80 -10.85
C VAL A 124 3.38 13.79 -11.92
N SER A 125 4.46 13.47 -12.65
CA SER A 125 5.03 14.37 -13.66
C SER A 125 4.12 14.62 -14.88
N LEU A 126 3.19 13.71 -15.18
CA LEU A 126 2.24 13.80 -16.29
C LEU A 126 0.91 14.46 -15.88
N SER A 127 0.73 14.80 -14.60
CA SER A 127 -0.49 15.38 -14.04
C SER A 127 -0.31 16.86 -13.70
N SER A 128 -1.39 17.65 -13.86
CA SER A 128 -1.44 19.00 -13.28
C SER A 128 -1.50 18.90 -11.74
N ALA A 129 -1.12 19.97 -11.03
CA ALA A 129 -1.13 19.99 -9.56
C ALA A 129 -2.50 19.60 -8.95
N GLU A 130 -3.60 19.94 -9.64
CA GLU A 130 -4.97 19.61 -9.22
C GLU A 130 -5.34 18.14 -9.47
N GLU A 131 -4.67 17.46 -10.43
CA GLU A 131 -4.96 16.10 -10.85
C GLU A 131 -4.08 15.04 -10.19
N ILE A 132 -2.98 15.43 -9.54
CA ILE A 132 -1.99 14.48 -8.94
C ILE A 132 -2.68 13.46 -8.03
N VAL A 133 -3.50 13.92 -7.08
CA VAL A 133 -4.20 13.04 -6.13
C VAL A 133 -5.12 12.04 -6.84
N THR A 134 -5.80 12.51 -7.89
CA THR A 134 -6.69 11.67 -8.69
C THR A 134 -5.91 10.63 -9.49
N THR A 135 -4.77 11.03 -10.07
CA THR A 135 -3.90 10.13 -10.84
C THR A 135 -3.29 9.05 -9.95
N LEU A 136 -2.76 9.42 -8.78
CA LEU A 136 -2.24 8.46 -7.81
C LEU A 136 -3.35 7.49 -7.37
N GLY A 137 -4.56 7.98 -7.13
CA GLY A 137 -5.72 7.13 -6.84
C GLY A 137 -6.05 6.14 -7.97
N TYR A 138 -5.92 6.52 -9.25
CA TYR A 138 -6.07 5.59 -10.36
C TYR A 138 -4.95 4.53 -10.39
N LEU A 139 -3.72 4.90 -10.08
CA LEU A 139 -2.61 3.94 -10.01
C LEU A 139 -2.80 2.94 -8.86
N GLU A 140 -3.31 3.36 -7.71
CA GLU A 140 -3.67 2.46 -6.61
C GLU A 140 -4.81 1.50 -6.99
N ILE A 141 -5.82 1.98 -7.73
CA ILE A 141 -6.89 1.12 -8.27
C ILE A 141 -6.29 0.11 -9.25
N ALA A 142 -5.36 0.52 -10.12
CA ALA A 142 -4.67 -0.37 -11.06
C ALA A 142 -3.91 -1.48 -10.34
N TRP A 143 -3.14 -1.14 -9.30
CA TRP A 143 -2.45 -2.09 -8.44
C TRP A 143 -3.42 -3.09 -7.81
N SER A 144 -4.47 -2.60 -7.17
CA SER A 144 -5.50 -3.41 -6.52
C SER A 144 -6.21 -4.36 -7.49
N LEU A 145 -6.52 -3.89 -8.71
CA LEU A 145 -7.11 -4.72 -9.76
C LEU A 145 -6.18 -5.84 -10.19
N GLY A 146 -4.90 -5.55 -10.41
CA GLY A 146 -3.93 -6.57 -10.80
C GLY A 146 -3.71 -7.62 -9.73
N VAL A 147 -3.60 -7.22 -8.45
CA VAL A 147 -3.52 -8.16 -7.32
C VAL A 147 -4.75 -9.05 -7.24
N SER A 148 -5.94 -8.53 -7.57
CA SER A 148 -7.19 -9.31 -7.56
C SER A 148 -7.32 -10.25 -8.77
N ILE A 149 -6.98 -9.77 -9.97
CA ILE A 149 -7.13 -10.50 -11.22
C ILE A 149 -6.04 -11.58 -11.36
N GLY A 150 -4.85 -11.35 -10.83
CA GLY A 150 -3.71 -12.28 -10.94
C GLY A 150 -4.04 -13.70 -10.53
N PRO A 151 -4.53 -13.96 -9.30
CA PRO A 151 -4.92 -15.30 -8.84
C PRO A 151 -6.02 -15.94 -9.69
N VAL A 152 -6.99 -15.14 -10.18
CA VAL A 152 -8.08 -15.63 -11.04
C VAL A 152 -7.53 -16.07 -12.40
N LEU A 153 -6.69 -15.24 -13.00
CA LEU A 153 -6.01 -15.55 -14.26
C LEU A 153 -5.08 -16.75 -14.09
N ALA A 154 -4.37 -16.83 -12.97
CA ALA A 154 -3.52 -17.96 -12.63
C ALA A 154 -4.32 -19.25 -12.57
N SER A 155 -5.47 -19.25 -11.89
CA SER A 155 -6.39 -20.38 -11.79
C SER A 155 -6.89 -20.83 -13.16
N PHE A 156 -7.38 -19.89 -13.96
CA PHE A 156 -7.89 -20.17 -15.30
C PHE A 156 -6.81 -20.77 -16.21
N LEU A 157 -5.64 -20.15 -16.28
CA LEU A 157 -4.55 -20.61 -17.14
C LEU A 157 -3.94 -21.93 -16.65
N TYR A 158 -3.90 -22.15 -15.33
CA TYR A 158 -3.45 -23.41 -14.74
C TYR A 158 -4.30 -24.61 -15.21
N HIS A 159 -5.60 -24.43 -15.33
CA HIS A 159 -6.52 -25.46 -15.83
C HIS A 159 -6.16 -25.91 -17.27
N PHE A 160 -5.74 -24.99 -18.16
CA PHE A 160 -5.46 -25.31 -19.56
C PHE A 160 -4.04 -25.79 -19.82
N GLY A 161 -3.05 -25.28 -19.10
CA GLY A 161 -1.64 -25.53 -19.40
C GLY A 161 -0.77 -25.78 -18.16
N GLY A 162 -1.38 -26.08 -17.02
CA GLY A 162 -0.69 -26.41 -15.77
C GLY A 162 0.11 -25.24 -15.22
N PHE A 163 1.09 -25.54 -14.39
CA PHE A 163 1.86 -24.57 -13.62
C PHE A 163 2.56 -23.48 -14.48
N SER A 164 3.10 -23.86 -15.62
CA SER A 164 3.95 -22.96 -16.43
C SER A 164 3.18 -21.89 -17.20
N LEU A 165 1.95 -22.20 -17.66
CA LEU A 165 1.19 -21.32 -18.55
C LEU A 165 0.86 -19.97 -17.94
N PRO A 166 0.42 -19.84 -16.67
CA PRO A 166 0.22 -18.54 -16.04
C PRO A 166 1.45 -17.63 -16.08
N PHE A 167 2.62 -18.19 -15.78
CA PHE A 167 3.88 -17.45 -15.79
C PHE A 167 4.29 -17.02 -17.19
N TYR A 168 4.15 -17.89 -18.20
CA TYR A 168 4.45 -17.54 -19.58
C TYR A 168 3.52 -16.44 -20.11
N THR A 169 2.23 -16.49 -19.73
CA THR A 169 1.27 -15.46 -20.14
C THR A 169 1.63 -14.10 -19.52
N ILE A 170 1.90 -14.03 -18.22
CA ILE A 170 2.30 -12.79 -17.58
C ILE A 170 3.64 -12.29 -18.10
N GLY A 171 4.61 -13.17 -18.33
CA GLY A 171 5.89 -12.81 -18.97
C GLY A 171 5.69 -12.20 -20.36
N ALA A 172 4.75 -12.73 -21.16
CA ALA A 172 4.38 -12.16 -22.44
C ALA A 172 3.72 -10.76 -22.30
N LEU A 173 2.88 -10.56 -21.26
CA LEU A 173 2.32 -9.24 -20.97
C LEU A 173 3.41 -8.22 -20.64
N PHE A 174 4.43 -8.57 -19.87
CA PHE A 174 5.60 -7.70 -19.64
C PHE A 174 6.37 -7.35 -20.91
N LEU A 175 6.45 -8.26 -21.88
CA LEU A 175 7.03 -7.93 -23.19
C LEU A 175 6.14 -6.92 -23.95
N ILE A 176 4.82 -7.02 -23.85
CA ILE A 176 3.87 -6.05 -24.42
C ILE A 176 4.03 -4.68 -23.74
N GLU A 177 4.30 -4.63 -22.43
CA GLU A 177 4.57 -3.38 -21.73
C GLU A 177 5.76 -2.59 -22.30
N ILE A 178 6.78 -3.28 -22.83
CA ILE A 178 7.91 -2.64 -23.48
C ILE A 178 7.44 -1.74 -24.64
N TYR A 179 6.43 -2.19 -25.40
CA TYR A 179 5.82 -1.39 -26.45
C TYR A 179 5.05 -0.19 -25.86
N TYR A 180 4.34 -0.36 -24.73
CA TYR A 180 3.64 0.74 -24.06
C TYR A 180 4.61 1.78 -23.49
N ILE A 181 5.74 1.35 -22.93
CA ILE A 181 6.81 2.24 -22.46
C ILE A 181 7.40 3.04 -23.63
N HIS A 182 7.51 2.43 -24.81
CA HIS A 182 7.94 3.14 -26.01
C HIS A 182 6.98 4.28 -26.39
N ILE A 183 5.66 4.02 -26.35
CA ILE A 183 4.61 5.01 -26.67
C ILE A 183 4.57 6.15 -25.64
N LEU A 184 4.89 5.88 -24.37
CA LEU A 184 4.90 6.89 -23.31
C LEU A 184 5.82 8.06 -23.61
N ASN A 185 6.85 7.86 -24.43
CA ASN A 185 7.85 8.86 -24.84
C ASN A 185 8.31 9.69 -23.63
N ILE A 186 8.98 9.00 -22.70
CA ILE A 186 9.38 9.52 -21.40
C ILE A 186 10.52 10.53 -21.59
N SER A 187 10.42 11.72 -20.99
CA SER A 187 11.52 12.68 -20.88
C SER A 187 12.39 12.33 -19.67
N ASP A 188 13.70 12.51 -19.80
CA ASP A 188 14.66 12.23 -18.73
C ASP A 188 14.85 13.40 -17.74
N GLU A 189 13.89 14.34 -17.68
CA GLU A 189 13.94 15.46 -16.74
C GLU A 189 13.83 14.96 -15.28
N ILE A 190 14.78 15.33 -14.44
CA ILE A 190 14.91 14.94 -13.04
C ILE A 190 14.60 16.17 -12.17
N SER A 191 13.62 16.04 -11.26
CA SER A 191 13.39 17.07 -10.23
C SER A 191 14.39 16.90 -9.07
N SER A 192 14.92 18.03 -8.56
CA SER A 192 16.17 18.09 -7.81
C SER A 192 16.08 17.98 -6.29
N GLU A 193 14.92 17.83 -5.65
CA GLU A 193 14.85 17.77 -4.18
C GLU A 193 13.87 16.71 -3.66
N THR A 194 14.41 15.75 -2.92
CA THR A 194 13.61 14.81 -2.09
C THR A 194 13.67 15.27 -0.64
N PRO A 195 12.54 15.52 0.03
CA PRO A 195 12.53 15.86 1.45
C PRO A 195 13.08 14.70 2.28
N ASN A 196 13.87 14.99 3.32
CA ASN A 196 14.35 13.98 4.25
C ASN A 196 13.14 13.42 5.04
N PHE A 197 12.67 12.28 4.62
CA PHE A 197 11.49 11.58 5.12
C PHE A 197 11.56 11.26 6.62
N PHE A 198 12.74 10.88 7.12
CA PHE A 198 12.91 10.41 8.52
C PHE A 198 12.63 11.50 9.58
N GLN A 199 12.71 12.78 9.22
CA GLN A 199 12.39 13.88 10.13
C GLN A 199 10.92 13.90 10.60
N PHE A 200 10.03 13.23 9.86
CA PHE A 200 8.60 13.16 10.18
C PHE A 200 8.22 11.98 11.08
N PHE A 201 9.18 11.07 11.37
CA PHE A 201 8.95 9.93 12.25
C PHE A 201 9.00 10.33 13.72
N ASN A 202 7.86 10.74 14.28
CA ASN A 202 7.66 10.95 15.70
C ASN A 202 6.78 9.86 16.32
N LEU A 203 6.54 9.91 17.63
CA LEU A 203 5.72 8.92 18.33
C LEU A 203 4.29 8.83 17.79
N GLU A 204 3.67 9.96 17.40
CA GLU A 204 2.32 10.00 16.83
C GLU A 204 2.28 9.34 15.45
N MET A 205 3.29 9.60 14.60
CA MET A 205 3.46 8.93 13.31
C MET A 205 3.63 7.43 13.49
N PHE A 206 4.52 7.01 14.40
CA PHE A 206 4.74 5.60 14.72
C PHE A 206 3.49 4.92 15.24
N THR A 207 2.70 5.57 16.11
CA THR A 207 1.45 5.02 16.62
C THR A 207 0.44 4.72 15.50
N ASN A 208 0.40 5.53 14.43
CA ASN A 208 -0.45 5.28 13.27
C ASN A 208 0.20 4.29 12.28
N PHE A 209 1.52 4.15 12.32
CA PHE A 209 2.26 3.18 11.51
C PHE A 209 1.97 1.72 11.93
N VAL A 210 1.82 1.48 13.24
CA VAL A 210 1.50 0.13 13.77
C VAL A 210 0.21 -0.46 13.18
N PRO A 211 -0.95 0.23 13.16
CA PRO A 211 -2.15 -0.26 12.47
C PRO A 211 -1.97 -0.58 10.99
N THR A 212 -1.19 0.24 10.27
CA THR A 212 -0.88 -0.03 8.85
C THR A 212 -0.10 -1.32 8.70
N LEU A 213 0.93 -1.50 9.53
CA LEU A 213 1.75 -2.71 9.54
C LEU A 213 0.91 -3.96 9.86
N ILE A 214 0.11 -3.91 10.94
CA ILE A 214 -0.73 -5.04 11.36
C ILE A 214 -1.78 -5.39 10.31
N PHE A 215 -2.38 -4.38 9.69
CA PHE A 215 -3.29 -4.59 8.56
C PHE A 215 -2.60 -5.36 7.45
N GLN A 216 -1.42 -4.92 7.00
CA GLN A 216 -0.74 -5.56 5.87
C GLN A 216 -0.24 -6.97 6.21
N ILE A 217 0.26 -7.20 7.42
CA ILE A 217 0.56 -8.55 7.90
C ILE A 217 -0.69 -9.42 7.80
N ALA A 218 -1.87 -8.93 8.22
CA ALA A 218 -3.13 -9.68 8.18
C ALA A 218 -3.60 -9.98 6.75
N GLN A 219 -3.17 -9.21 5.74
CA GLN A 219 -3.48 -9.48 4.33
C GLN A 219 -2.61 -10.60 3.73
N THR A 220 -1.43 -10.87 4.28
CA THR A 220 -0.43 -11.70 3.59
C THR A 220 0.07 -12.91 4.39
N TYR A 221 -0.19 -12.98 5.71
CA TYR A 221 0.29 -14.09 6.55
C TYR A 221 -0.22 -15.48 6.13
N TYR A 222 -1.38 -15.57 5.53
CA TYR A 222 -1.97 -16.85 5.10
C TYR A 222 -1.45 -17.33 3.74
N PHE A 223 -0.68 -16.53 3.01
CA PHE A 223 -0.19 -16.86 1.66
C PHE A 223 0.57 -18.19 1.59
N PRO A 224 1.49 -18.52 2.51
CA PRO A 224 2.22 -19.79 2.43
C PRO A 224 1.37 -21.02 2.70
N SER A 225 0.27 -20.89 3.46
CA SER A 225 -0.44 -22.01 4.08
C SER A 225 -1.84 -22.24 3.55
N LEU A 226 -2.51 -21.19 3.03
CA LEU A 226 -3.93 -21.24 2.66
C LEU A 226 -4.22 -22.30 1.59
N THR A 227 -3.42 -22.34 0.51
CA THR A 227 -3.60 -23.32 -0.57
C THR A 227 -3.50 -24.74 -0.03
N TYR A 228 -2.51 -25.03 0.83
CA TYR A 228 -2.36 -26.34 1.46
C TYR A 228 -3.58 -26.70 2.30
N HIS A 229 -4.04 -25.77 3.13
CA HIS A 229 -5.22 -25.99 3.97
C HIS A 229 -6.48 -26.29 3.14
N LEU A 230 -6.71 -25.53 2.06
CA LEU A 230 -7.89 -25.69 1.21
C LEU A 230 -7.86 -27.02 0.43
N THR A 231 -6.70 -27.42 -0.08
CA THR A 231 -6.55 -28.68 -0.82
C THR A 231 -6.57 -29.90 0.08
N ASP A 232 -5.96 -29.87 1.27
CA ASP A 232 -5.82 -31.04 2.15
C ASP A 232 -7.04 -31.28 3.02
N LYS A 233 -7.60 -30.21 3.61
CA LYS A 233 -8.75 -30.36 4.52
C LYS A 233 -10.08 -30.33 3.77
N TRP A 234 -10.19 -29.54 2.71
CA TRP A 234 -11.45 -29.32 2.01
C TRP A 234 -11.50 -29.98 0.64
N ASN A 235 -10.43 -30.69 0.22
CA ASN A 235 -10.33 -31.38 -1.07
C ASN A 235 -10.65 -30.47 -2.27
N LEU A 236 -10.36 -29.17 -2.16
CA LEU A 236 -10.55 -28.24 -3.26
C LEU A 236 -9.45 -28.42 -4.29
N SER A 237 -9.80 -28.24 -5.56
CA SER A 237 -8.80 -28.17 -6.62
C SER A 237 -7.89 -26.93 -6.43
N ILE A 238 -6.74 -26.95 -7.09
CA ILE A 238 -5.79 -25.82 -7.05
C ILE A 238 -6.44 -24.56 -7.61
N GLU A 239 -7.21 -24.73 -8.68
CA GLU A 239 -7.95 -23.65 -9.34
C GLU A 239 -8.96 -23.01 -8.37
N ALA A 240 -9.76 -23.82 -7.68
CA ALA A 240 -10.71 -23.34 -6.71
C ALA A 240 -10.02 -22.66 -5.52
N SER A 241 -8.92 -23.23 -5.03
CA SER A 241 -8.12 -22.66 -3.93
C SER A 241 -7.52 -21.29 -4.30
N SER A 242 -7.10 -21.10 -5.54
CA SER A 242 -6.53 -19.85 -6.03
C SER A 242 -7.55 -18.70 -5.98
N LEU A 243 -8.84 -18.97 -6.19
CA LEU A 243 -9.89 -17.96 -6.15
C LEU A 243 -10.08 -17.35 -4.76
N PHE A 244 -9.67 -18.04 -3.70
CA PHE A 244 -9.79 -17.52 -2.33
C PHE A 244 -8.92 -16.30 -2.07
N PHE A 245 -7.81 -16.14 -2.79
CA PHE A 245 -6.93 -14.98 -2.65
C PHE A 245 -7.57 -13.68 -3.14
N MET A 246 -8.56 -13.74 -4.04
CA MET A 246 -9.27 -12.54 -4.49
C MET A 246 -10.37 -12.08 -3.53
N ILE A 247 -10.86 -12.95 -2.62
CA ILE A 247 -12.02 -12.66 -1.75
C ILE A 247 -11.75 -11.42 -0.89
N GLY A 248 -10.57 -11.36 -0.26
CA GLY A 248 -10.17 -10.22 0.56
C GLY A 248 -10.18 -8.91 -0.21
N MET A 249 -9.60 -8.90 -1.42
CA MET A 249 -9.53 -7.70 -2.24
C MET A 249 -10.91 -7.28 -2.76
N ALA A 250 -11.76 -8.24 -3.16
CA ALA A 250 -13.13 -7.94 -3.57
C ALA A 250 -13.93 -7.30 -2.42
N ALA A 251 -13.81 -7.85 -1.21
CA ALA A 251 -14.43 -7.29 -0.02
C ALA A 251 -13.90 -5.90 0.32
N TYR A 252 -12.58 -5.67 0.20
CA TYR A 252 -11.97 -4.36 0.34
C TYR A 252 -12.63 -3.33 -0.58
N LEU A 253 -12.73 -3.61 -1.89
CA LEU A 253 -13.29 -2.69 -2.87
C LEU A 253 -14.77 -2.38 -2.60
N ILE A 254 -15.57 -3.40 -2.22
CA ILE A 254 -16.99 -3.22 -1.90
C ILE A 254 -17.17 -2.34 -0.66
N ILE A 255 -16.46 -2.67 0.43
CA ILE A 255 -16.58 -1.94 1.71
C ILE A 255 -16.03 -0.52 1.58
N LEU A 256 -14.98 -0.31 0.78
CA LEU A 256 -14.43 1.02 0.52
C LEU A 256 -15.48 1.97 -0.09
N GLN A 257 -16.36 1.50 -0.98
CA GLN A 257 -17.42 2.32 -1.57
C GLN A 257 -18.49 2.70 -0.52
N ILE A 258 -18.78 1.77 0.38
CA ILE A 258 -19.73 2.01 1.50
C ILE A 258 -19.11 2.99 2.50
N LEU A 259 -17.85 2.77 2.86
CA LEU A 259 -17.15 3.53 3.88
C LEU A 259 -16.93 4.99 3.48
N LYS A 260 -16.68 5.30 2.21
CA LYS A 260 -16.59 6.68 1.71
C LYS A 260 -17.80 7.54 2.08
N LYS A 261 -18.99 6.92 2.20
CA LYS A 261 -20.24 7.61 2.58
C LYS A 261 -20.36 7.82 4.09
N ILE A 262 -19.67 7.02 4.89
CA ILE A 262 -19.83 6.92 6.33
C ILE A 262 -18.62 7.49 7.09
N LEU A 263 -17.45 7.55 6.46
CA LEU A 263 -16.16 7.91 7.07
C LEU A 263 -16.21 9.27 7.78
N GLY A 264 -16.93 10.24 7.20
CA GLY A 264 -17.13 11.55 7.80
C GLY A 264 -17.85 11.51 9.17
N ASN A 265 -18.54 10.43 9.47
CA ASN A 265 -19.33 10.29 10.70
C ASN A 265 -18.54 9.65 11.87
N PHE A 266 -17.48 8.87 11.56
CA PHE A 266 -16.72 8.14 12.59
C PHE A 266 -15.43 8.84 13.03
N GLY A 267 -14.92 9.78 12.24
CA GLY A 267 -13.58 10.33 12.42
C GLY A 267 -12.46 9.32 12.09
N LEU A 268 -11.27 9.85 11.80
CA LEU A 268 -10.15 9.02 11.29
C LEU A 268 -9.66 7.99 12.32
N ILE A 269 -9.48 8.43 13.57
CA ILE A 269 -8.92 7.60 14.66
C ILE A 269 -9.82 6.41 14.98
N LEU A 270 -11.15 6.65 15.11
CA LEU A 270 -12.10 5.58 15.36
C LEU A 270 -12.19 4.61 14.18
N THR A 271 -12.08 5.11 12.95
CA THR A 271 -12.09 4.28 11.75
C THR A 271 -10.88 3.35 11.69
N ILE A 272 -9.67 3.84 12.01
CA ILE A 272 -8.45 3.02 12.09
C ILE A 272 -8.62 1.93 13.17
N PHE A 273 -9.16 2.29 14.32
CA PHE A 273 -9.42 1.35 15.40
C PHE A 273 -10.40 0.24 15.00
N LEU A 274 -11.51 0.60 14.33
CA LEU A 274 -12.48 -0.37 13.81
C LEU A 274 -11.84 -1.34 12.80
N GLY A 275 -10.90 -0.88 11.97
CA GLY A 275 -10.13 -1.75 11.07
C GLY A 275 -9.40 -2.86 11.82
N GLN A 276 -8.75 -2.55 12.95
CA GLN A 276 -8.09 -3.56 13.78
C GLN A 276 -9.08 -4.52 14.44
N ILE A 277 -10.23 -4.01 14.91
CA ILE A 277 -11.31 -4.86 15.45
C ILE A 277 -11.79 -5.87 14.40
N VAL A 278 -11.94 -5.45 13.15
CA VAL A 278 -12.32 -6.35 12.05
C VAL A 278 -11.29 -7.46 11.85
N ILE A 279 -9.98 -7.18 11.99
CA ILE A 279 -8.92 -8.21 11.92
C ILE A 279 -9.04 -9.21 13.07
N ILE A 280 -9.28 -8.73 14.30
CA ILE A 280 -9.42 -9.58 15.50
C ILE A 280 -10.50 -10.64 15.29
N PHE A 281 -11.63 -10.24 14.72
CA PHE A 281 -12.73 -11.17 14.43
C PHE A 281 -12.48 -11.95 13.14
N GLY A 282 -11.89 -11.36 12.11
CA GLY A 282 -11.71 -12.00 10.79
C GLY A 282 -10.70 -13.15 10.80
N ALA A 283 -9.57 -12.97 11.47
CA ALA A 283 -8.49 -13.95 11.45
C ALA A 283 -8.92 -15.37 11.95
N PRO A 284 -9.65 -15.54 13.08
CA PRO A 284 -10.12 -16.84 13.53
C PRO A 284 -11.08 -17.56 12.58
N PHE A 285 -11.75 -16.85 11.66
CA PHE A 285 -12.65 -17.46 10.68
C PHE A 285 -11.90 -18.02 9.47
N VAL A 286 -10.69 -17.57 9.16
CA VAL A 286 -9.87 -18.10 8.04
C VAL A 286 -9.48 -19.56 8.28
N TYR A 287 -9.29 -19.96 9.54
CA TYR A 287 -9.27 -21.34 9.97
C TYR A 287 -10.38 -21.50 11.02
N PRO A 288 -11.56 -22.06 10.66
CA PRO A 288 -12.67 -22.14 11.59
C PRO A 288 -12.26 -22.87 12.87
N LEU A 289 -12.37 -22.16 14.00
CA LEU A 289 -12.15 -22.74 15.32
C LEU A 289 -13.27 -23.77 15.65
N GLU A 290 -13.04 -24.68 16.57
CA GLU A 290 -13.93 -25.80 16.84
C GLU A 290 -15.37 -25.41 17.19
N PHE A 291 -15.55 -24.23 17.79
CA PHE A 291 -16.87 -23.68 18.13
C PHE A 291 -17.54 -22.93 16.96
N LEU A 292 -16.83 -22.73 15.84
CA LEU A 292 -17.36 -22.09 14.64
C LEU A 292 -17.84 -23.15 13.63
N PRO A 293 -18.80 -22.81 12.76
CA PRO A 293 -19.23 -23.71 11.69
C PRO A 293 -18.04 -24.13 10.83
N GLN A 294 -17.78 -25.43 10.76
CA GLN A 294 -16.71 -26.00 9.93
C GLN A 294 -17.20 -26.05 8.47
N SER A 295 -17.12 -24.92 7.78
CA SER A 295 -17.58 -24.79 6.40
C SER A 295 -16.66 -23.88 5.57
N ILE A 296 -16.67 -24.07 4.26
CA ILE A 296 -15.95 -23.20 3.31
C ILE A 296 -16.48 -21.77 3.39
N LEU A 297 -17.79 -21.58 3.63
CA LEU A 297 -18.39 -20.26 3.78
C LEU A 297 -17.80 -19.49 4.96
N THR A 298 -17.42 -20.18 6.04
CA THR A 298 -16.76 -19.57 7.19
C THR A 298 -15.38 -19.02 6.81
N ILE A 299 -14.61 -19.73 5.99
CA ILE A 299 -13.32 -19.28 5.47
C ILE A 299 -13.50 -18.06 4.57
N ILE A 300 -14.47 -18.11 3.64
CA ILE A 300 -14.80 -16.99 2.75
C ILE A 300 -15.16 -15.75 3.58
N PHE A 301 -15.97 -15.90 4.62
CA PHE A 301 -16.34 -14.81 5.53
C PHE A 301 -15.13 -14.25 6.27
N GLY A 302 -14.22 -15.11 6.76
CA GLY A 302 -12.97 -14.68 7.40
C GLY A 302 -12.08 -13.85 6.47
N LEU A 303 -11.84 -14.33 5.25
CA LEU A 303 -11.06 -13.62 4.24
C LEU A 303 -11.72 -12.28 3.83
N ALA A 304 -13.06 -12.26 3.71
CA ALA A 304 -13.79 -11.05 3.42
C ALA A 304 -13.68 -10.02 4.57
N LEU A 305 -13.71 -10.46 5.83
CA LEU A 305 -13.46 -9.58 6.98
C LEU A 305 -12.04 -9.04 6.95
N LEU A 306 -11.02 -9.88 6.73
CA LEU A 306 -9.64 -9.43 6.64
C LEU A 306 -9.47 -8.37 5.54
N GLY A 307 -9.99 -8.63 4.34
CA GLY A 307 -9.97 -7.64 3.25
C GLY A 307 -10.69 -6.34 3.60
N SER A 308 -11.87 -6.45 4.23
CA SER A 308 -12.65 -5.28 4.67
C SER A 308 -11.89 -4.38 5.66
N SER A 309 -11.02 -4.95 6.49
CA SER A 309 -10.20 -4.17 7.44
C SER A 309 -9.32 -3.13 6.73
N GLY A 310 -8.89 -3.41 5.49
CA GLY A 310 -8.14 -2.47 4.67
C GLY A 310 -8.93 -1.23 4.30
N ALA A 311 -10.21 -1.36 4.00
CA ALA A 311 -11.05 -0.22 3.69
C ALA A 311 -11.12 0.76 4.88
N PHE A 312 -11.18 0.24 6.11
CA PHE A 312 -11.16 1.05 7.32
C PHE A 312 -9.78 1.67 7.58
N THR A 313 -8.71 0.92 7.37
CA THR A 313 -7.36 1.34 7.76
C THR A 313 -6.72 2.25 6.72
N CYS A 314 -6.65 1.86 5.44
CA CYS A 314 -5.82 2.53 4.42
C CYS A 314 -6.20 4.01 4.22
N VAL A 315 -7.47 4.29 3.96
CA VAL A 315 -7.91 5.68 3.68
C VAL A 315 -7.73 6.58 4.89
N ALA A 316 -8.12 6.08 6.08
CA ALA A 316 -8.05 6.87 7.30
C ALA A 316 -6.61 7.16 7.73
N VAL A 317 -5.71 6.17 7.58
CA VAL A 317 -4.29 6.31 7.97
C VAL A 317 -3.56 7.28 7.05
N ILE A 318 -3.76 7.23 5.73
CA ILE A 318 -3.11 8.17 4.79
C ILE A 318 -3.48 9.61 5.13
N ILE A 319 -4.77 9.89 5.36
CA ILE A 319 -5.23 11.22 5.77
C ILE A 319 -4.62 11.63 7.11
N GLN A 320 -4.52 10.70 8.06
CA GLN A 320 -3.94 10.97 9.38
C GLN A 320 -2.44 11.26 9.28
N TYR A 321 -1.68 10.56 8.44
CA TYR A 321 -0.27 10.85 8.19
C TYR A 321 -0.06 12.26 7.63
N GLY A 322 -0.89 12.69 6.68
CA GLY A 322 -0.84 14.06 6.16
C GLY A 322 -1.10 15.12 7.24
N LYS A 323 -2.09 14.89 8.12
CA LYS A 323 -2.36 15.79 9.28
C LYS A 323 -1.17 15.84 10.24
N ILE A 324 -0.55 14.71 10.55
CA ILE A 324 0.62 14.64 11.43
C ILE A 324 1.82 15.35 10.79
N ALA A 325 2.08 15.15 9.50
CA ALA A 325 3.17 15.83 8.78
C ALA A 325 3.03 17.36 8.85
N LYS A 326 1.83 17.89 8.61
CA LYS A 326 1.52 19.32 8.77
C LYS A 326 1.64 19.82 10.20
N LYS A 327 1.29 19.00 11.19
CA LYS A 327 1.44 19.33 12.61
C LYS A 327 2.93 19.48 12.99
N ILE A 328 3.80 18.62 12.43
CA ILE A 328 5.26 18.66 12.64
C ILE A 328 5.86 19.89 11.94
N LYS A 329 5.45 20.15 10.70
CA LYS A 329 5.94 21.29 9.90
C LYS A 329 4.77 22.04 9.24
N PRO A 330 4.21 23.07 9.92
CA PRO A 330 3.03 23.80 9.42
C PRO A 330 3.24 24.55 8.10
N SER A 331 4.49 24.76 7.69
CA SER A 331 4.82 25.42 6.42
C SER A 331 4.74 24.51 5.20
N LEU A 332 4.43 23.21 5.38
CA LEU A 332 4.26 22.26 4.27
C LEU A 332 3.03 22.63 3.44
N ASP A 333 3.18 22.61 2.13
CA ASP A 333 2.07 22.64 1.20
C ASP A 333 1.31 21.31 1.20
N ASP A 334 0.09 21.30 0.68
CA ASP A 334 -0.77 20.12 0.65
C ASP A 334 -0.15 18.97 -0.15
N SER A 335 0.53 19.28 -1.25
CA SER A 335 1.19 18.30 -2.12
C SER A 335 2.29 17.56 -1.35
N THR A 336 3.24 18.28 -0.77
CA THR A 336 4.37 17.68 -0.01
C THR A 336 3.88 16.90 1.21
N SER A 337 2.82 17.39 1.87
CA SER A 337 2.21 16.66 2.99
C SER A 337 1.62 15.31 2.56
N ASN A 338 0.95 15.27 1.39
CA ASN A 338 0.40 14.05 0.82
C ASN A 338 1.50 13.09 0.33
N ASP A 339 2.61 13.62 -0.21
CA ASP A 339 3.77 12.81 -0.62
C ASP A 339 4.40 12.11 0.58
N ILE A 340 4.57 12.82 1.71
CA ILE A 340 5.06 12.24 2.97
C ILE A 340 4.10 11.17 3.47
N ALA A 341 2.79 11.45 3.47
CA ALA A 341 1.77 10.51 3.91
C ALA A 341 1.80 9.21 3.09
N SER A 342 1.89 9.33 1.77
CA SER A 342 1.99 8.19 0.85
C SER A 342 3.28 7.40 1.06
N ALA A 343 4.41 8.08 1.28
CA ALA A 343 5.69 7.42 1.54
C ALA A 343 5.68 6.63 2.85
N VAL A 344 5.12 7.18 3.95
CA VAL A 344 4.96 6.47 5.23
C VAL A 344 4.03 5.27 5.08
N PHE A 345 2.94 5.44 4.34
CA PHE A 345 1.98 4.37 4.07
C PHE A 345 2.64 3.21 3.32
N ASN A 346 3.32 3.51 2.20
CA ASN A 346 4.02 2.49 1.40
C ASN A 346 5.10 1.76 2.20
N LEU A 347 5.83 2.48 3.08
CA LEU A 347 6.79 1.86 3.98
C LEU A 347 6.10 0.81 4.88
N GLY A 348 4.94 1.14 5.47
CA GLY A 348 4.17 0.22 6.31
C GLY A 348 3.66 -1.00 5.54
N ILE A 349 3.20 -0.79 4.30
CA ILE A 349 2.76 -1.86 3.40
C ILE A 349 3.93 -2.82 3.09
N ASN A 350 5.06 -2.31 2.63
CA ASN A 350 6.21 -3.14 2.24
C ASN A 350 6.79 -3.93 3.43
N VAL A 351 6.88 -3.31 4.61
CA VAL A 351 7.33 -4.00 5.83
C VAL A 351 6.31 -5.08 6.25
N GLY A 352 5.01 -4.80 6.15
CA GLY A 352 3.96 -5.76 6.45
C GLY A 352 3.93 -6.94 5.47
N ASP A 353 4.13 -6.68 4.17
CA ASP A 353 4.25 -7.68 3.11
C ASP A 353 5.47 -8.59 3.28
N PHE A 354 6.54 -8.06 3.87
CA PHE A 354 7.69 -8.87 4.25
C PHE A 354 7.42 -9.72 5.49
N ILE A 355 6.93 -9.11 6.56
CA ILE A 355 6.72 -9.81 7.85
C ILE A 355 5.59 -10.83 7.75
N GLY A 356 4.50 -10.54 7.01
CA GLY A 356 3.30 -11.37 6.98
C GLY A 356 3.56 -12.82 6.57
N PRO A 357 4.09 -13.10 5.36
CA PRO A 357 4.34 -14.47 4.93
C PRO A 357 5.44 -15.18 5.75
N VAL A 358 6.47 -14.44 6.25
CA VAL A 358 7.47 -15.00 7.17
C VAL A 358 6.80 -15.47 8.45
N TYR A 359 6.03 -14.60 9.09
CA TYR A 359 5.26 -14.92 10.29
C TYR A 359 4.32 -16.11 10.05
N GLY A 360 3.52 -16.04 8.98
CA GLY A 360 2.57 -17.08 8.63
C GLY A 360 3.24 -18.42 8.38
N GLY A 361 4.32 -18.43 7.60
CA GLY A 361 5.09 -19.64 7.30
C GLY A 361 5.74 -20.26 8.53
N ILE A 362 6.40 -19.46 9.38
CA ILE A 362 7.04 -19.95 10.62
C ILE A 362 6.00 -20.51 11.58
N VAL A 363 4.93 -19.77 11.86
CA VAL A 363 3.93 -20.20 12.84
C VAL A 363 3.14 -21.39 12.32
N SER A 364 2.75 -21.42 11.04
CA SER A 364 2.03 -22.54 10.46
C SER A 364 2.87 -23.82 10.42
N SER A 365 4.15 -23.70 10.09
CA SER A 365 5.08 -24.85 10.06
C SER A 365 5.33 -25.47 11.44
N ASN A 366 5.44 -24.65 12.49
CA ASN A 366 5.78 -25.13 13.84
C ASN A 366 4.55 -25.48 14.68
N PHE A 367 3.45 -24.75 14.54
CA PHE A 367 2.27 -24.90 15.40
C PHE A 367 1.01 -25.28 14.62
N GLY A 368 1.05 -25.19 13.29
CA GLY A 368 -0.10 -25.41 12.42
C GLY A 368 -0.85 -24.12 12.06
N PHE A 369 -1.53 -24.17 10.91
CA PHE A 369 -2.25 -23.02 10.34
C PHE A 369 -3.34 -22.45 11.28
N LYS A 370 -3.96 -23.29 12.10
CA LYS A 370 -4.93 -22.88 13.13
C LYS A 370 -4.32 -21.81 14.07
N TYR A 371 -3.12 -22.05 14.57
CA TYR A 371 -2.47 -21.15 15.53
C TYR A 371 -1.97 -19.86 14.86
N SER A 372 -1.56 -19.92 13.60
CA SER A 372 -1.21 -18.73 12.83
C SER A 372 -2.38 -17.72 12.79
N ASN A 373 -3.60 -18.20 12.60
CA ASN A 373 -4.80 -17.38 12.59
C ASN A 373 -5.17 -16.84 13.98
N ILE A 374 -5.06 -17.67 15.03
CA ILE A 374 -5.32 -17.23 16.42
C ILE A 374 -4.34 -16.14 16.84
N TYR A 375 -3.05 -16.38 16.62
CA TYR A 375 -2.01 -15.42 17.03
C TYR A 375 -2.09 -14.12 16.24
N MET A 376 -2.52 -14.15 14.97
CA MET A 376 -2.79 -12.93 14.20
C MET A 376 -3.90 -12.10 14.86
N GLY A 377 -4.99 -12.73 15.31
CA GLY A 377 -6.04 -12.08 16.08
C GLY A 377 -5.53 -11.47 17.39
N VAL A 378 -4.66 -12.19 18.11
CA VAL A 378 -4.03 -11.70 19.37
C VAL A 378 -3.11 -10.51 19.10
N ILE A 379 -2.28 -10.55 18.05
CA ILE A 379 -1.41 -9.44 17.66
C ILE A 379 -2.25 -8.20 17.34
N ALA A 380 -3.31 -8.35 16.57
CA ALA A 380 -4.23 -7.27 16.26
C ALA A 380 -4.92 -6.71 17.52
N PHE A 381 -5.28 -7.59 18.47
CA PHE A 381 -5.85 -7.18 19.75
C PHE A 381 -4.89 -6.35 20.59
N ILE A 382 -3.63 -6.79 20.74
CA ILE A 382 -2.59 -6.02 21.45
C ILE A 382 -2.36 -4.67 20.79
N SER A 383 -2.27 -4.64 19.45
CA SER A 383 -2.14 -3.40 18.69
C SER A 383 -3.33 -2.46 18.90
N SER A 384 -4.55 -3.00 18.93
CA SER A 384 -5.76 -2.20 19.15
C SER A 384 -5.81 -1.59 20.55
N ILE A 385 -5.37 -2.31 21.59
CA ILE A 385 -5.24 -1.77 22.95
C ILE A 385 -4.21 -0.64 22.98
N TYR A 386 -3.01 -0.86 22.38
CA TYR A 386 -1.99 0.19 22.32
C TYR A 386 -2.51 1.46 21.64
N PHE A 387 -3.17 1.31 20.48
CA PHE A 387 -3.75 2.43 19.74
C PHE A 387 -4.85 3.14 20.52
N TYR A 388 -5.75 2.38 21.19
CA TYR A 388 -6.79 2.92 22.04
C TYR A 388 -6.22 3.71 23.23
N LEU A 389 -5.23 3.18 23.93
CA LEU A 389 -4.62 3.87 25.08
C LEU A 389 -3.97 5.19 24.66
N TYR A 390 -3.32 5.24 23.50
CA TYR A 390 -2.71 6.47 22.99
C TYR A 390 -3.77 7.53 22.64
N TYR A 391 -4.84 7.14 21.97
CA TYR A 391 -5.90 8.06 21.51
C TYR A 391 -7.16 8.08 22.39
N ARG A 392 -7.08 7.61 23.62
CA ARG A 392 -8.23 7.41 24.53
C ARG A 392 -9.10 8.65 24.67
N GLN A 393 -8.53 9.84 24.81
CA GLN A 393 -9.28 11.08 24.96
C GLN A 393 -10.07 11.40 23.69
N SER A 394 -9.40 11.46 22.55
CA SER A 394 -10.04 11.74 21.25
C SER A 394 -11.12 10.71 20.89
N MET A 395 -10.91 9.44 21.20
CA MET A 395 -11.89 8.38 20.93
C MET A 395 -13.12 8.53 21.83
N ASN A 396 -12.94 8.82 23.12
CA ASN A 396 -14.04 9.01 24.06
C ASN A 396 -14.91 10.23 23.68
N GLU A 397 -14.30 11.31 23.20
CA GLU A 397 -15.02 12.47 22.68
C GLU A 397 -15.88 12.11 21.47
N VAL A 398 -15.29 11.44 20.46
CA VAL A 398 -16.02 11.00 19.26
C VAL A 398 -17.16 10.04 19.63
N ILE A 399 -16.89 9.05 20.48
CA ILE A 399 -17.91 8.09 20.93
C ILE A 399 -19.05 8.82 21.67
N LYS A 400 -18.72 9.76 22.56
CA LYS A 400 -19.71 10.56 23.28
C LYS A 400 -20.57 11.38 22.33
N ASP A 401 -19.96 12.01 21.33
CA ASP A 401 -20.68 12.78 20.31
C ASP A 401 -21.63 11.92 19.48
N ILE A 402 -21.21 10.70 19.13
CA ILE A 402 -22.08 9.74 18.44
C ILE A 402 -23.29 9.36 19.29
N PHE A 403 -23.09 9.09 20.59
CA PHE A 403 -24.18 8.70 21.50
C PHE A 403 -25.14 9.85 21.85
N VAL A 404 -24.62 11.07 21.99
CA VAL A 404 -25.41 12.24 22.40
C VAL A 404 -26.12 12.89 21.22
N ASN A 405 -25.47 13.03 20.11
CA ASN A 405 -25.93 13.86 18.98
C ASN A 405 -26.42 13.04 17.77
N GLY A 406 -26.23 11.71 17.77
CA GLY A 406 -26.51 10.85 16.62
C GLY A 406 -25.62 11.16 15.43
N PHE A 407 -25.65 10.29 14.40
CA PHE A 407 -24.81 10.40 13.21
C PHE A 407 -25.03 11.66 12.36
N SER A 408 -26.14 12.38 12.52
CA SER A 408 -26.49 13.54 11.68
C SER A 408 -25.71 14.82 12.02
N LYS A 409 -25.26 15.00 13.26
CA LYS A 409 -24.56 16.23 13.70
C LYS A 409 -23.06 16.23 13.48
N ILE A 410 -22.42 15.08 13.35
CA ILE A 410 -20.98 14.97 13.06
C ILE A 410 -20.65 15.58 11.70
N ARG A 411 -21.60 15.60 10.76
CA ARG A 411 -21.47 16.28 9.47
C ARG A 411 -21.31 17.80 9.61
N TYR A 412 -21.91 18.40 10.62
CA TYR A 412 -21.82 19.85 10.89
C TYR A 412 -20.48 20.25 11.52
N SER A 413 -19.88 19.41 12.39
CA SER A 413 -18.60 19.73 13.03
C SER A 413 -17.44 19.73 12.02
N LEU A 414 -17.48 18.90 10.99
CA LEU A 414 -16.49 18.89 9.89
C LEU A 414 -16.63 20.10 8.94
N GLU A 415 -17.85 20.62 8.78
CA GLU A 415 -18.09 21.88 8.07
C GLU A 415 -17.65 23.09 8.91
N ASP A 416 -17.79 23.03 10.22
CA ASP A 416 -17.31 24.06 11.15
C ASP A 416 -15.76 24.04 11.29
N GLU A 417 -15.09 22.87 11.31
CA GLU A 417 -13.64 22.78 11.20
C GLU A 417 -13.13 23.41 9.89
N LYS A 418 -13.75 23.09 8.75
CA LYS A 418 -13.44 23.75 7.48
C LYS A 418 -13.74 25.24 7.48
N LYS A 419 -14.69 25.69 8.26
CA LYS A 419 -15.03 27.10 8.42
C LYS A 419 -14.02 27.80 9.33
N CYS A 420 -13.57 27.18 10.40
CA CYS A 420 -12.46 27.63 11.24
C CYS A 420 -11.13 27.69 10.46
N GLU A 421 -10.78 26.64 9.69
CA GLU A 421 -9.60 26.67 8.79
C GLU A 421 -9.68 27.83 7.77
N ARG A 422 -10.86 28.07 7.17
CA ARG A 422 -11.07 29.21 6.27
C ARG A 422 -10.97 30.57 6.98
N ILE A 423 -11.34 30.66 8.23
CA ILE A 423 -11.22 31.87 9.06
C ILE A 423 -9.73 32.09 9.41
N ASP A 424 -8.99 31.04 9.79
CA ASP A 424 -7.57 31.13 10.08
C ASP A 424 -6.72 31.46 8.84
N ILE A 425 -7.08 30.90 7.69
CA ILE A 425 -6.44 31.26 6.40
C ILE A 425 -6.75 32.72 6.03
N LYS A 426 -7.96 33.22 6.26
CA LYS A 426 -8.29 34.64 6.07
C LYS A 426 -7.57 35.54 7.06
N ALA A 427 -7.46 35.12 8.32
CA ALA A 427 -6.74 35.87 9.35
C ALA A 427 -5.23 35.91 9.08
N SER A 428 -4.62 34.80 8.59
CA SER A 428 -3.22 34.74 8.20
C SER A 428 -2.93 35.58 6.95
N ARG A 429 -3.82 35.61 5.97
CA ARG A 429 -3.73 36.50 4.79
C ARG A 429 -3.87 37.98 5.17
N SER A 430 -4.77 38.31 6.09
CA SER A 430 -4.94 39.65 6.63
C SER A 430 -3.69 40.11 7.41
N ARG A 431 -3.05 39.25 8.21
CA ARG A 431 -1.77 39.55 8.88
C ARG A 431 -0.62 39.73 7.90
N LYS A 432 -0.53 38.90 6.85
CA LYS A 432 0.50 39.09 5.81
C LYS A 432 0.31 40.38 5.04
N SER A 433 -0.92 40.81 4.75
CA SER A 433 -1.20 42.08 4.08
C SER A 433 -0.94 43.28 4.98
N SER A 434 -1.11 43.18 6.28
CA SER A 434 -0.79 44.23 7.24
C SER A 434 0.71 44.36 7.50
N ILE A 435 1.48 43.26 7.44
CA ILE A 435 2.94 43.26 7.55
C ILE A 435 3.56 43.83 6.26
N SER A 436 3.03 43.48 5.07
CA SER A 436 3.46 44.08 3.80
C SER A 436 3.23 45.61 3.77
N LYS A 437 2.05 46.10 4.22
CA LYS A 437 1.77 47.50 4.29
C LYS A 437 2.68 48.25 5.27
N LYS A 438 3.04 47.64 6.42
CA LYS A 438 4.02 48.25 7.34
C LYS A 438 5.43 48.30 6.77
N GLY A 439 5.86 47.27 6.03
CA GLY A 439 7.14 47.26 5.33
C GLY A 439 7.22 48.34 4.25
N ASP A 440 6.14 48.55 3.48
CA ASP A 440 6.06 49.60 2.46
C ASP A 440 6.04 51.02 3.07
N GLU A 441 5.45 51.18 4.26
CA GLU A 441 5.51 52.46 4.99
C GLU A 441 6.89 52.74 5.60
N GLU A 442 7.62 51.75 6.08
CA GLU A 442 8.99 51.88 6.57
C GLU A 442 9.99 52.21 5.44
N ILE A 443 9.83 51.57 4.28
CA ILE A 443 10.64 51.84 3.09
C ILE A 443 10.40 53.28 2.63
N LYS A 444 9.16 53.77 2.52
CA LYS A 444 8.84 55.15 2.16
C LYS A 444 9.38 56.15 3.17
N LYS A 445 9.42 55.82 4.46
CA LYS A 445 9.98 56.69 5.50
C LYS A 445 11.52 56.80 5.42
N ASN A 446 12.19 55.68 5.06
CA ASN A 446 13.64 55.68 4.83
C ASN A 446 14.02 56.45 3.56
N ASP A 447 13.29 56.29 2.45
CA ASP A 447 13.52 57.05 1.21
C ASP A 447 13.30 58.55 1.42
N PHE A 448 12.28 58.94 2.21
CA PHE A 448 12.04 60.33 2.57
C PHE A 448 13.18 60.93 3.42
N ASN A 449 13.73 60.17 4.36
CA ASN A 449 14.87 60.61 5.19
C ASN A 449 16.16 60.67 4.40
N ILE A 450 16.37 59.84 3.39
CA ILE A 450 17.53 59.92 2.49
C ILE A 450 17.45 61.19 1.62
N GLN A 451 16.27 61.47 1.03
CA GLN A 451 16.06 62.69 0.25
C GLN A 451 16.20 64.01 1.09
N LEU A 452 15.76 63.91 2.37
CA LEU A 452 15.91 65.10 3.27
C LEU A 452 17.37 65.36 3.63
N ASN A 453 18.18 64.30 3.84
CA ASN A 453 19.60 64.44 4.12
C ASN A 453 20.43 64.92 2.88
N GLU A 454 20.01 64.49 1.69
CA GLU A 454 20.61 64.99 0.44
C GLU A 454 20.26 66.48 0.18
N ALA A 455 19.07 66.93 0.57
CA ALA A 455 18.66 68.31 0.46
C ALA A 455 19.31 69.30 1.50
N ILE A 456 19.82 68.73 2.61
CA ILE A 456 20.53 69.50 3.65
C ILE A 456 22.05 69.59 3.35
N ALA A 457 22.57 68.62 2.52
CA ALA A 457 23.99 68.55 2.17
C ALA A 457 24.39 69.41 0.90
N ASN A 458 23.39 69.94 0.17
CA ASN A 458 23.54 70.92 -0.91
C ASN A 458 23.10 72.31 -0.44
#